data_10cd2c22cf9fdf21a01e1829abb84988
#
_entry.id   10cd2c22cf9fdf21a01e1829abb84988
#
_cell.length_a   1.000
_cell.length_b   1.000
_cell.length_c   1.000
_cell.angle_alpha   90.00
_cell.angle_beta   90.00
_cell.angle_gamma   90.00
#
_symmetry.space_group_name_H-M   'P 1'
#
loop_
_entity.id
_entity.type
_entity.pdbx_description
1 polymer ?
#
loop_
_entity_poly.entity_id
_entity_poly.type
_entity_poly.pdbx_seq_one_letter_code
_entity_poly.pdbx_strand_id
1 'polypeptide(L)'
;SGDSMKDAGIFDGDLAVVDRQIEPSNGNFVIAFVDGEFTIKQFKMDESGTFGWLIPWNSDFSPIRVDETNRFMVWGVVTYVIHQIAE
;
A
#
# COMPACT_ATOMS: atom_id res chain seq x y z
N SER A 1 -1.65 -11.36 -4.87
CA SER A 1 -2.00 -11.16 -6.26
C SER A 1 -2.07 -9.68 -6.59
N GLY A 2 -2.08 -9.37 -7.86
CA GLY A 2 -2.11 -8.00 -8.35
C GLY A 2 -3.45 -7.29 -8.28
N ASP A 3 -4.49 -7.89 -7.69
CA ASP A 3 -5.87 -7.38 -7.81
C ASP A 3 -6.33 -6.53 -6.63
N SER A 4 -5.59 -6.48 -5.52
CA SER A 4 -6.06 -5.83 -4.30
C SER A 4 -6.24 -4.31 -4.42
N MET A 5 -5.70 -3.69 -5.46
CA MET A 5 -5.77 -2.23 -5.68
C MET A 5 -6.47 -1.86 -6.99
N LYS A 6 -7.22 -2.78 -7.60
CA LYS A 6 -7.82 -2.54 -8.92
C LYS A 6 -8.78 -1.36 -8.94
N ASP A 7 -9.52 -1.11 -7.87
CA ASP A 7 -10.48 -0.01 -7.81
C ASP A 7 -9.79 1.36 -7.70
N ALA A 8 -8.51 1.38 -7.35
CA ALA A 8 -7.67 2.57 -7.40
C ALA A 8 -6.97 2.75 -8.76
N GLY A 9 -7.24 1.85 -9.72
CA GLY A 9 -6.61 1.90 -11.03
C GLY A 9 -5.18 1.37 -11.04
N ILE A 10 -4.80 0.55 -10.07
CA ILE A 10 -3.47 -0.05 -9.96
C ILE A 10 -3.59 -1.53 -10.24
N PHE A 11 -2.90 -1.98 -11.29
CA PHE A 11 -3.02 -3.33 -11.79
C PHE A 11 -1.67 -4.06 -11.77
N ASP A 12 -1.75 -5.37 -11.80
CA ASP A 12 -0.55 -6.20 -11.93
C ASP A 12 0.22 -5.82 -13.20
N GLY A 13 1.53 -5.71 -13.09
CA GLY A 13 2.39 -5.28 -14.18
C GLY A 13 2.59 -3.77 -14.29
N ASP A 14 1.85 -2.96 -13.54
CA ASP A 14 2.07 -1.52 -13.49
C ASP A 14 3.42 -1.20 -12.84
N LEU A 15 3.99 -0.06 -13.23
CA LEU A 15 5.20 0.46 -12.61
C LEU A 15 4.82 1.51 -11.57
N ALA A 16 5.30 1.33 -10.36
CA ALA A 16 5.11 2.30 -9.29
C ALA A 16 6.39 3.13 -9.13
N VAL A 17 6.24 4.46 -9.13
CA VAL A 17 7.30 5.37 -8.74
C VAL A 17 7.17 5.61 -7.25
N VAL A 18 8.22 5.33 -6.50
CA VAL A 18 8.21 5.31 -5.04
C VAL A 18 9.24 6.29 -4.51
N ASP A 19 8.81 7.17 -3.61
CA ASP A 19 9.71 8.05 -2.87
C ASP A 19 9.88 7.49 -1.45
N ARG A 20 11.09 7.13 -1.12
CA ARG A 20 11.42 6.54 0.17
C ARG A 20 11.68 7.56 1.26
N GLN A 21 11.75 8.84 0.93
CA GLN A 21 12.01 9.93 1.88
C GLN A 21 10.73 10.57 2.42
N ILE A 22 9.59 10.32 1.78
CA ILE A 22 8.30 10.87 2.24
C ILE A 22 7.87 10.10 3.49
N GLU A 23 7.56 10.82 4.55
CA GLU A 23 6.93 10.25 5.73
C GLU A 23 5.47 9.90 5.39
N PRO A 24 5.04 8.64 5.58
CA PRO A 24 3.68 8.25 5.24
C PRO A 24 2.64 9.01 6.05
N SER A 25 1.58 9.43 5.40
CA SER A 25 0.42 10.05 6.03
C SER A 25 -0.87 9.40 5.52
N ASN A 26 -1.96 9.66 6.22
CA ASN A 26 -3.26 9.07 5.89
C ASN A 26 -3.64 9.36 4.45
N GLY A 27 -4.04 8.32 3.73
CA GLY A 27 -4.44 8.40 2.34
C GLY A 27 -3.32 8.13 1.34
N ASN A 28 -2.05 8.14 1.78
CA ASN A 28 -0.96 7.79 0.88
C ASN A 28 -1.07 6.33 0.44
N PHE A 29 -0.75 6.08 -0.81
CA PHE A 29 -0.50 4.71 -1.26
C PHE A 29 0.96 4.40 -0.97
N VAL A 30 1.20 3.24 -0.38
CA VAL A 30 2.54 2.85 0.10
C VAL A 30 2.91 1.48 -0.42
N ILE A 31 4.21 1.26 -0.55
CA ILE A 31 4.76 -0.08 -0.61
C ILE A 31 5.11 -0.47 0.81
N ALA A 32 4.50 -1.52 1.31
CA ALA A 32 4.73 -2.02 2.65
C ALA A 32 5.27 -3.44 2.59
N PHE A 33 6.09 -3.76 3.59
CA PHE A 33 6.57 -5.12 3.81
C PHE A 33 5.85 -5.65 5.05
N VAL A 34 5.08 -6.71 4.89
CA VAL A 34 4.25 -7.29 5.94
C VAL A 34 4.46 -8.79 5.96
N ASP A 35 4.92 -9.32 7.09
CA ASP A 35 5.10 -10.76 7.32
C ASP A 35 5.84 -11.48 6.16
N GLY A 36 6.88 -10.84 5.65
CA GLY A 36 7.74 -11.41 4.62
C GLY A 36 7.37 -11.10 3.18
N GLU A 37 6.33 -10.30 2.95
CA GLU A 37 5.87 -9.98 1.60
C GLU A 37 5.74 -8.48 1.38
N PHE A 38 6.11 -8.02 0.17
CA PHE A 38 5.81 -6.66 -0.26
C PHE A 38 4.39 -6.59 -0.80
N THR A 39 3.72 -5.50 -0.48
CA THR A 39 2.37 -5.22 -0.99
C THR A 39 2.19 -3.72 -1.20
N ILE A 40 1.31 -3.35 -2.13
CA ILE A 40 0.88 -1.96 -2.31
C ILE A 40 -0.52 -1.81 -1.72
N LYS A 41 -0.71 -0.82 -0.85
CA LYS A 41 -1.97 -0.56 -0.17
C LYS A 41 -2.09 0.93 0.14
N GLN A 42 -3.28 1.36 0.51
CA GLN A 42 -3.47 2.70 1.06
C GLN A 42 -3.21 2.66 2.56
N PHE A 43 -2.42 3.60 3.02
CA PHE A 43 -2.04 3.70 4.43
C PHE A 43 -3.03 4.56 5.21
N LYS A 44 -3.39 4.12 6.41
CA LYS A 44 -4.17 4.91 7.36
C LYS A 44 -3.72 4.59 8.78
N MET A 45 -3.26 5.60 9.50
CA MET A 45 -2.91 5.48 10.92
C MET A 45 -4.13 5.77 11.77
N ASP A 46 -4.35 4.96 12.81
CA ASP A 46 -5.36 5.26 13.82
C ASP A 46 -4.99 6.53 14.57
N GLU A 47 -5.98 7.26 15.06
CA GLU A 47 -5.77 8.50 15.82
C GLU A 47 -4.90 8.31 17.07
N SER A 48 -4.96 7.12 17.67
CA SER A 48 -4.12 6.78 18.83
C SER A 48 -2.62 6.76 18.51
N GLY A 49 -2.26 6.56 17.23
CA GLY A 49 -0.88 6.40 16.81
C GLY A 49 -0.26 5.04 17.18
N THR A 50 -1.04 4.10 17.72
CA THR A 50 -0.53 2.81 18.20
C THR A 50 -0.71 1.68 17.19
N PHE A 51 -1.61 1.85 16.24
CA PHE A 51 -1.81 0.90 15.15
C PHE A 51 -2.30 1.62 13.91
N GLY A 52 -2.29 0.93 12.79
CA GLY A 52 -2.78 1.46 11.53
C GLY A 52 -3.39 0.37 10.67
N TRP A 53 -3.71 0.76 9.46
CA TRP A 53 -4.34 -0.10 8.48
C TRP A 53 -3.66 0.02 7.14
N LEU A 54 -3.54 -1.11 6.46
CA LEU A 54 -3.22 -1.17 5.04
C LEU A 54 -4.51 -1.54 4.32
N ILE A 55 -5.03 -0.61 3.53
CA ILE A 55 -6.38 -0.68 2.99
C ILE A 55 -6.29 -1.03 1.50
N PRO A 56 -6.89 -2.17 1.10
CA PRO A 56 -7.02 -2.50 -0.32
C PRO A 56 -8.13 -1.67 -0.97
N TRP A 57 -8.02 -1.47 -2.27
CA TRP A 57 -9.08 -0.87 -3.07
C TRP A 57 -9.72 -1.95 -3.95
N ASN A 58 -10.28 -2.92 -3.30
CA ASN A 58 -11.02 -4.03 -3.91
C ASN A 58 -11.83 -4.69 -2.78
N SER A 59 -13.16 -4.73 -2.95
CA SER A 59 -14.06 -5.25 -1.92
C SER A 59 -13.86 -6.74 -1.62
N ASP A 60 -13.17 -7.47 -2.49
CA ASP A 60 -12.85 -8.88 -2.26
C ASP A 60 -11.69 -9.08 -1.28
N PHE A 61 -11.02 -8.01 -0.87
CA PHE A 61 -9.89 -8.06 0.05
C PHE A 61 -10.20 -7.28 1.32
N SER A 62 -9.69 -7.76 2.44
CA SER A 62 -9.90 -7.11 3.74
C SER A 62 -8.74 -6.20 4.10
N PRO A 63 -8.99 -5.10 4.82
CA PRO A 63 -7.92 -4.30 5.41
C PRO A 63 -7.02 -5.12 6.31
N ILE A 64 -5.74 -4.79 6.32
CA ILE A 64 -4.73 -5.43 7.15
C ILE A 64 -4.43 -4.49 8.31
N ARG A 65 -4.68 -4.95 9.55
CA ARG A 65 -4.27 -4.20 10.74
C ARG A 65 -2.78 -4.38 10.96
N VAL A 66 -2.07 -3.28 11.20
CA VAL A 66 -0.63 -3.30 11.44
C VAL A 66 -0.28 -2.55 12.73
N ASP A 67 0.63 -3.13 13.49
CA ASP A 67 1.18 -2.55 14.71
C ASP A 67 2.57 -3.12 14.97
N GLU A 68 3.12 -2.87 16.16
CA GLU A 68 4.46 -3.36 16.49
C GLU A 68 4.57 -4.88 16.56
N THR A 69 3.45 -5.59 16.66
CA THR A 69 3.47 -7.06 16.74
C THR A 69 3.55 -7.74 15.38
N ASN A 70 3.19 -7.02 14.30
CA ASN A 70 3.43 -7.47 12.94
C ASN A 70 4.88 -7.21 12.55
N ARG A 71 5.43 -8.05 11.67
CA ARG A 71 6.69 -7.74 11.01
C ARG A 71 6.38 -6.79 9.85
N PHE A 72 6.21 -5.52 10.19
CA PHE A 72 5.67 -4.50 9.31
C PHE A 72 6.65 -3.35 9.12
N MET A 73 6.77 -2.89 7.88
CA MET A 73 7.54 -1.70 7.53
C MET A 73 6.92 -1.04 6.30
N VAL A 74 6.77 0.29 6.33
CA VAL A 74 6.52 1.05 5.11
C VAL A 74 7.86 1.25 4.41
N TRP A 75 7.98 0.70 3.22
CA TRP A 75 9.21 0.81 2.43
C TRP A 75 9.29 2.14 1.68
N GLY A 76 8.17 2.66 1.22
CA GLY A 76 8.11 3.95 0.56
C GLY A 76 6.70 4.36 0.18
N VAL A 77 6.55 5.63 -0.18
CA VAL A 77 5.28 6.21 -0.62
C VAL A 77 5.20 6.22 -2.14
N VAL A 78 4.11 5.69 -2.68
CA VAL A 78 3.88 5.66 -4.13
C VAL A 78 3.44 7.05 -4.58
N THR A 79 4.19 7.64 -5.50
CA THR A 79 3.91 8.98 -6.02
C THR A 79 3.23 8.94 -7.39
N TYR A 80 3.55 7.94 -8.21
CA TYR A 80 2.95 7.75 -9.54
C TYR A 80 2.82 6.27 -9.82
N VAL A 81 1.82 5.95 -10.64
CA VAL A 81 1.68 4.61 -11.23
C VAL A 81 1.67 4.78 -12.74
N ILE A 82 2.47 4.00 -13.43
CA ILE A 82 2.57 4.00 -14.88
C ILE A 82 1.94 2.71 -15.38
N HIS A 83 0.89 2.84 -16.15
CA HIS A 83 0.13 1.72 -16.69
C HIS A 83 0.30 1.67 -18.22
N GLN A 84 0.85 0.57 -18.69
CA GLN A 84 1.01 0.34 -20.13
C GLN A 84 -0.29 -0.17 -20.73
N ILE A 85 -0.79 0.50 -21.77
CA ILE A 85 -2.02 0.12 -22.43
C ILE A 85 -1.79 -0.44 -23.84
N ALA A 86 -0.58 -0.30 -24.38
CA ALA A 86 -0.19 -0.87 -25.67
C ALA A 86 1.24 -1.37 -25.61
N GLU A 87 1.51 -2.47 -26.30
CA GLU A 87 2.85 -3.05 -26.38
C GLU A 87 3.72 -2.35 -27.43
#